data_504890ea1f837ed13316c1d7595664af
#
_entry.id   504890ea1f837ed13316c1d7595664af
#
_cell.length_a   1.000
_cell.length_b   1.000
_cell.length_c   1.000
_cell.angle_alpha   90.00
_cell.angle_beta   90.00
_cell.angle_gamma   90.00
#
_symmetry.space_group_name_H-M   'P 1'
#
loop_
_entity.id
_entity.type
_entity.pdbx_description
1 polymer ?
#
loop_
_entity_poly.entity_id
_entity_poly.type
_entity_poly.pdbx_seq_one_letter_code
_entity_poly.pdbx_strand_id
1 'polypeptide(L)'
;MCDTCEAHRHHHHEHDHAHGHVHAHEHGHGDLGGFRVVVAGKGGVGKTSLTALIARLLARQGQRVLALDADPQMNLPYALGLPYEQARALVPLSRNRDYVEEKTGARSDSGWGLFFRLNPDAKDAVERFGVVGPDGVQLMVMGTTVQPAAGCLCPENTLLAGVVEAVSLRRGEAILMDTQAGVEHFGRALAKGFHHALVVTDPTFNGMQVALHAARLAQGLGIPAVHLAINRVREPAELERSQARLAAEGGFPFVSSHALPYDEGVLAAEPGVDPILERADSPFMQSVQKLISALLTREEALSPCVS
;
A
#
# COMPACT_ATOMS: atom_id res chain seq x y z
N MET A 1 32.34 -53.66 16.96
CA MET A 1 33.50 -53.46 17.86
C MET A 1 33.30 -52.09 18.50
N CYS A 2 32.90 -52.24 19.67
CA CYS A 2 33.15 -51.71 21.01
C CYS A 2 32.57 -50.28 21.18
N ASP A 3 31.47 -50.17 21.98
CA ASP A 3 31.39 -50.10 23.46
C ASP A 3 32.03 -48.83 24.02
N THR A 4 31.43 -48.06 24.84
CA THR A 4 30.73 -48.18 26.15
C THR A 4 30.12 -46.86 26.53
N CYS A 5 28.89 -46.71 26.87
CA CYS A 5 28.28 -46.67 28.23
C CYS A 5 29.07 -45.88 29.28
N GLU A 6 28.45 -44.83 29.84
CA GLU A 6 28.13 -44.82 31.26
C GLU A 6 27.22 -43.62 31.69
N ALA A 7 26.27 -43.99 32.50
CA ALA A 7 25.25 -43.13 33.10
C ALA A 7 25.74 -42.55 34.44
N HIS A 8 25.26 -41.36 34.79
CA HIS A 8 25.15 -40.97 36.21
C HIS A 8 23.79 -40.33 36.52
N ARG A 9 23.16 -40.92 37.53
CA ARG A 9 21.92 -40.53 38.20
C ARG A 9 22.19 -39.56 39.34
N HIS A 10 21.04 -38.95 39.77
CA HIS A 10 20.67 -38.29 41.03
C HIS A 10 20.98 -36.79 41.12
N HIS A 11 20.00 -35.91 41.44
CA HIS A 11 19.17 -35.90 42.68
C HIS A 11 17.90 -35.03 42.44
N HIS A 12 16.80 -35.45 43.09
CA HIS A 12 15.56 -34.73 43.32
C HIS A 12 15.77 -33.51 44.22
N HIS A 13 15.08 -32.40 43.90
CA HIS A 13 14.51 -31.51 44.92
C HIS A 13 13.18 -30.96 44.38
N GLU A 14 12.11 -31.40 45.06
CA GLU A 14 10.77 -30.78 44.98
C GLU A 14 10.83 -29.46 45.76
N HIS A 15 10.29 -28.41 45.14
CA HIS A 15 9.69 -27.29 45.85
C HIS A 15 8.44 -26.82 45.11
N ASP A 16 7.29 -27.15 45.69
CA ASP A 16 6.00 -26.53 45.44
C ASP A 16 6.05 -25.04 45.75
N HIS A 17 5.65 -24.19 44.79
CA HIS A 17 4.99 -22.93 45.07
C HIS A 17 4.00 -22.62 43.98
N ALA A 18 2.72 -22.83 44.27
CA ALA A 18 1.58 -22.36 43.50
C ALA A 18 1.50 -20.82 43.59
N HIS A 19 1.68 -20.17 42.43
CA HIS A 19 1.13 -18.83 42.22
C HIS A 19 0.43 -18.81 40.87
N GLY A 20 -0.91 -18.84 40.94
CA GLY A 20 -1.76 -18.66 39.82
C GLY A 20 -1.64 -17.23 39.23
N HIS A 21 -0.93 -17.10 38.13
CA HIS A 21 -1.05 -15.93 37.27
C HIS A 21 -2.08 -16.23 36.20
N VAL A 22 -3.22 -15.58 36.33
CA VAL A 22 -4.21 -15.47 35.24
C VAL A 22 -3.54 -14.66 34.14
N HIS A 23 -2.98 -15.33 33.15
CA HIS A 23 -2.57 -14.68 31.92
C HIS A 23 -3.85 -14.36 31.14
N ALA A 24 -4.21 -13.08 31.15
CA ALA A 24 -5.11 -12.52 30.15
C ALA A 24 -4.53 -12.87 28.76
N HIS A 25 -5.26 -13.62 27.97
CA HIS A 25 -4.95 -13.81 26.56
C HIS A 25 -5.08 -12.45 25.88
N GLU A 26 -3.99 -11.71 25.79
CA GLU A 26 -3.84 -10.71 24.77
C GLU A 26 -4.00 -11.45 23.43
N HIS A 27 -5.07 -11.16 22.74
CA HIS A 27 -5.19 -11.52 21.33
C HIS A 27 -4.07 -10.79 20.59
N GLY A 28 -2.96 -11.49 20.38
CA GLY A 28 -1.84 -10.98 19.62
C GLY A 28 -2.35 -10.62 18.23
N HIS A 29 -2.40 -9.33 17.94
CA HIS A 29 -2.53 -8.84 16.58
C HIS A 29 -1.32 -9.38 15.82
N GLY A 30 -1.54 -10.32 14.89
CA GLY A 30 -0.49 -10.91 14.09
C GLY A 30 0.31 -9.78 13.43
N ASP A 31 1.62 -9.82 13.61
CA ASP A 31 2.53 -8.91 12.92
C ASP A 31 2.33 -9.13 11.41
N LEU A 32 1.70 -8.16 10.73
CA LEU A 32 1.51 -8.17 9.28
C LEU A 32 2.84 -8.05 8.50
N GLY A 33 3.90 -8.56 9.05
CA GLY A 33 5.33 -8.59 8.64
C GLY A 33 5.75 -8.00 7.31
N GLY A 34 4.82 -7.65 6.44
CA GLY A 34 5.11 -7.19 5.09
C GLY A 34 3.93 -6.75 4.25
N PHE A 35 2.74 -6.49 4.82
CA PHE A 35 1.57 -6.07 4.03
C PHE A 35 1.85 -4.79 3.24
N ARG A 36 2.04 -4.92 1.92
CA ARG A 36 2.40 -3.82 1.03
C ARG A 36 1.57 -3.86 -0.23
N VAL A 37 0.76 -2.83 -0.41
CA VAL A 37 -0.19 -2.71 -1.51
C VAL A 37 0.05 -1.45 -2.30
N VAL A 38 0.22 -1.58 -3.61
CA VAL A 38 0.13 -0.45 -4.55
C VAL A 38 -1.28 -0.39 -5.13
N VAL A 39 -1.90 0.79 -5.08
CA VAL A 39 -3.25 1.02 -5.61
C VAL A 39 -3.14 1.73 -6.95
N ALA A 40 -3.62 1.08 -8.01
CA ALA A 40 -3.51 1.56 -9.37
C ALA A 40 -4.86 1.52 -10.10
N GLY A 41 -4.95 2.15 -11.26
CA GLY A 41 -6.17 2.16 -12.08
C GLY A 41 -6.44 3.51 -12.71
N LYS A 42 -7.57 3.61 -13.42
CA LYS A 42 -7.99 4.82 -14.15
C LYS A 42 -8.19 6.03 -13.22
N GLY A 43 -8.05 7.23 -13.74
CA GLY A 43 -8.39 8.47 -13.02
C GLY A 43 -9.88 8.52 -12.64
N GLY A 44 -10.18 9.03 -11.44
CA GLY A 44 -11.54 9.25 -10.96
C GLY A 44 -12.34 8.01 -10.55
N VAL A 45 -11.75 6.81 -10.49
CA VAL A 45 -12.45 5.57 -10.10
C VAL A 45 -12.53 5.34 -8.59
N GLY A 46 -11.93 6.22 -7.76
CA GLY A 46 -11.96 6.14 -6.30
C GLY A 46 -10.74 5.47 -5.68
N LYS A 47 -9.58 5.43 -6.36
CA LYS A 47 -8.32 4.89 -5.81
C LYS A 47 -7.96 5.52 -4.46
N THR A 48 -7.85 6.83 -4.44
CA THR A 48 -7.44 7.61 -3.27
C THR A 48 -8.39 7.41 -2.08
N SER A 49 -9.71 7.46 -2.34
CA SER A 49 -10.72 7.20 -1.29
C SER A 49 -10.61 5.77 -0.74
N LEU A 50 -10.39 4.78 -1.63
CA LEU A 50 -10.24 3.40 -1.20
C LEU A 50 -8.93 3.18 -0.44
N THR A 51 -7.82 3.81 -0.87
CA THR A 51 -6.54 3.80 -0.15
C THR A 51 -6.72 4.38 1.27
N ALA A 52 -7.37 5.53 1.38
CA ALA A 52 -7.63 6.17 2.67
C ALA A 52 -8.53 5.30 3.58
N LEU A 53 -9.58 4.69 3.04
CA LEU A 53 -10.46 3.77 3.79
C LEU A 53 -9.69 2.56 4.30
N ILE A 54 -8.92 1.89 3.45
CA ILE A 54 -8.12 0.73 3.85
C ILE A 54 -7.12 1.14 4.93
N ALA A 55 -6.39 2.25 4.74
CA ALA A 55 -5.41 2.75 5.71
C ALA A 55 -6.04 3.00 7.08
N ARG A 56 -7.17 3.73 7.11
CA ARG A 56 -7.89 4.06 8.34
C ARG A 56 -8.46 2.81 9.04
N LEU A 57 -9.03 1.88 8.28
CA LEU A 57 -9.59 0.63 8.83
C LEU A 57 -8.49 -0.27 9.43
N LEU A 58 -7.34 -0.40 8.77
CA LEU A 58 -6.20 -1.14 9.30
C LEU A 58 -5.64 -0.48 10.58
N ALA A 59 -5.52 0.85 10.59
CA ALA A 59 -5.07 1.59 11.77
C ALA A 59 -6.03 1.43 12.95
N ARG A 60 -7.35 1.47 12.72
CA ARG A 60 -8.38 1.20 13.76
C ARG A 60 -8.34 -0.23 14.28
N GLN A 61 -7.80 -1.16 13.51
CA GLN A 61 -7.52 -2.54 13.94
C GLN A 61 -6.19 -2.70 14.69
N GLY A 62 -5.51 -1.59 15.00
CA GLY A 62 -4.25 -1.58 15.74
C GLY A 62 -2.99 -1.80 14.89
N GLN A 63 -3.11 -1.81 13.56
CA GLN A 63 -1.95 -1.92 12.68
C GLN A 63 -1.22 -0.58 12.58
N ARG A 64 0.11 -0.62 12.54
CA ARG A 64 0.90 0.55 12.13
C ARG A 64 0.78 0.70 10.63
N VAL A 65 0.31 1.86 10.17
CA VAL A 65 0.04 2.10 8.75
C VAL A 65 0.85 3.26 8.23
N LEU A 66 1.54 3.04 7.11
CA LEU A 66 2.18 4.06 6.31
C LEU A 66 1.45 4.20 4.97
N ALA A 67 0.87 5.37 4.74
CA ALA A 67 0.24 5.74 3.47
C ALA A 67 1.20 6.63 2.66
N LEU A 68 1.45 6.27 1.41
CA LEU A 68 2.30 7.01 0.48
C LEU A 68 1.43 7.62 -0.61
N ASP A 69 1.47 8.95 -0.74
CA ASP A 69 0.81 9.66 -1.84
C ASP A 69 1.82 9.90 -2.97
N ALA A 70 1.68 9.12 -4.03
CA ALA A 70 2.48 9.22 -5.24
C ALA A 70 1.72 9.85 -6.42
N ASP A 71 0.57 10.49 -6.15
CA ASP A 71 -0.17 11.26 -7.14
C ASP A 71 0.28 12.74 -7.11
N PRO A 72 0.58 13.37 -8.25
CA PRO A 72 0.94 14.80 -8.30
C PRO A 72 -0.16 15.74 -7.80
N GLN A 73 -1.42 15.28 -7.77
CA GLN A 73 -2.54 16.05 -7.23
C GLN A 73 -2.61 16.07 -5.70
N MET A 74 -1.90 15.16 -5.03
CA MET A 74 -1.79 15.08 -3.57
C MET A 74 -3.17 15.06 -2.87
N ASN A 75 -4.04 14.17 -3.29
CA ASN A 75 -5.40 14.09 -2.74
C ASN A 75 -5.51 13.19 -1.50
N LEU A 76 -4.54 12.32 -1.26
CA LEU A 76 -4.57 11.37 -0.15
C LEU A 76 -4.60 12.05 1.24
N PRO A 77 -3.89 13.17 1.48
CA PRO A 77 -4.00 13.92 2.74
C PRO A 77 -5.44 14.32 3.06
N TYR A 78 -6.17 14.85 2.08
CA TYR A 78 -7.58 15.25 2.23
C TYR A 78 -8.48 14.03 2.44
N ALA A 79 -8.27 12.98 1.65
CA ALA A 79 -9.05 11.75 1.76
C ALA A 79 -8.89 11.08 3.13
N LEU A 80 -7.70 11.11 3.71
CA LEU A 80 -7.43 10.62 5.06
C LEU A 80 -8.10 11.46 6.16
N GLY A 81 -8.52 12.69 5.86
CA GLY A 81 -9.17 13.59 6.81
C GLY A 81 -8.18 14.52 7.54
N LEU A 82 -7.02 14.83 6.96
CA LEU A 82 -6.17 15.89 7.51
C LEU A 82 -6.90 17.25 7.42
N PRO A 83 -6.72 18.14 8.40
CA PRO A 83 -7.22 19.50 8.30
C PRO A 83 -6.76 20.19 7.00
N TYR A 84 -7.66 20.92 6.35
CA TYR A 84 -7.43 21.48 5.03
C TYR A 84 -6.12 22.28 4.93
N GLU A 85 -5.86 23.16 5.90
CA GLU A 85 -4.64 23.99 5.92
C GLU A 85 -3.38 23.15 6.12
N GLN A 86 -3.45 22.07 6.91
CA GLN A 86 -2.34 21.14 7.09
C GLN A 86 -2.06 20.37 5.80
N ALA A 87 -3.09 19.80 5.18
CA ALA A 87 -2.96 19.07 3.93
C ALA A 87 -2.39 19.94 2.81
N ARG A 88 -2.87 21.21 2.70
CA ARG A 88 -2.39 22.18 1.71
C ARG A 88 -0.95 22.62 1.91
N ALA A 89 -0.48 22.64 3.16
CA ALA A 89 0.89 23.04 3.49
C ALA A 89 1.93 21.96 3.22
N LEU A 90 1.52 20.72 2.93
CA LEU A 90 2.45 19.63 2.67
C LEU A 90 3.25 19.87 1.38
N VAL A 91 4.57 19.75 1.50
CA VAL A 91 5.48 19.85 0.36
C VAL A 91 5.86 18.43 -0.06
N PRO A 92 5.58 18.03 -1.30
CA PRO A 92 5.97 16.71 -1.77
C PRO A 92 7.49 16.54 -1.79
N LEU A 93 7.94 15.34 -1.46
CA LEU A 93 9.36 15.00 -1.34
C LEU A 93 10.15 15.33 -2.62
N SER A 94 9.56 15.08 -3.79
CA SER A 94 10.18 15.40 -5.09
C SER A 94 10.44 16.90 -5.30
N ARG A 95 9.79 17.76 -4.55
CA ARG A 95 10.00 19.24 -4.59
C ARG A 95 10.94 19.75 -3.50
N ASN A 96 11.38 18.89 -2.60
CA ASN A 96 12.35 19.24 -1.57
C ASN A 96 13.76 19.21 -2.16
N ARG A 97 14.21 20.33 -2.73
CA ARG A 97 15.48 20.44 -3.44
C ARG A 97 16.68 20.07 -2.56
N ASP A 98 16.68 20.54 -1.32
CA ASP A 98 17.79 20.27 -0.40
C ASP A 98 17.94 18.79 -0.10
N TYR A 99 16.82 18.08 0.06
CA TYR A 99 16.84 16.64 0.29
C TYR A 99 17.21 15.87 -0.98
N VAL A 100 16.71 16.29 -2.15
CA VAL A 100 17.11 15.70 -3.44
C VAL A 100 18.62 15.84 -3.62
N GLU A 101 19.18 17.03 -3.40
CA GLU A 101 20.62 17.29 -3.50
C GLU A 101 21.42 16.47 -2.46
N GLU A 102 20.97 16.46 -1.19
CA GLU A 102 21.61 15.68 -0.12
C GLU A 102 21.73 14.21 -0.47
N LYS A 103 20.66 13.61 -0.98
CA LYS A 103 20.60 12.17 -1.22
C LYS A 103 21.22 11.76 -2.55
N THR A 104 21.01 12.53 -3.60
CA THR A 104 21.48 12.19 -4.95
C THR A 104 22.82 12.82 -5.29
N GLY A 105 23.19 13.92 -4.65
CA GLY A 105 24.37 14.73 -5.00
C GLY A 105 24.18 15.60 -6.24
N ALA A 106 22.95 15.68 -6.77
CA ALA A 106 22.63 16.50 -7.92
C ALA A 106 22.49 17.97 -7.49
N ARG A 107 23.29 18.88 -8.08
CA ARG A 107 23.20 20.33 -7.82
C ARG A 107 22.29 21.02 -8.81
N SER A 108 21.38 21.84 -8.32
CA SER A 108 20.43 22.59 -9.15
C SER A 108 21.07 23.66 -10.03
N ASP A 109 22.26 24.18 -9.64
CA ASP A 109 22.92 25.32 -10.30
C ASP A 109 23.90 24.90 -11.40
N SER A 110 24.28 23.63 -11.50
CA SER A 110 25.36 23.18 -12.39
C SER A 110 24.87 22.60 -13.72
N GLY A 111 23.63 22.90 -14.12
CA GLY A 111 23.04 22.22 -15.27
C GLY A 111 23.20 20.71 -15.03
N TRP A 112 22.27 19.91 -15.36
CA TRP A 112 22.21 18.46 -15.12
C TRP A 112 23.60 17.83 -14.98
N GLY A 113 24.12 17.79 -13.75
CA GLY A 113 25.44 17.24 -13.45
C GLY A 113 25.47 15.79 -13.92
N LEU A 114 26.42 15.46 -14.76
CA LEU A 114 26.63 14.16 -15.37
C LEU A 114 26.78 13.01 -14.36
N PHE A 115 26.86 13.31 -13.05
CA PHE A 115 27.12 12.34 -12.00
C PHE A 115 26.25 12.60 -10.78
N PHE A 116 25.21 11.79 -10.58
CA PHE A 116 24.45 11.71 -9.34
C PHE A 116 24.29 10.23 -8.92
N ARG A 117 23.97 10.02 -7.63
CA ARG A 117 23.82 8.67 -7.09
C ARG A 117 22.51 8.05 -7.61
N LEU A 118 22.61 6.89 -8.24
CA LEU A 118 21.46 6.13 -8.76
C LEU A 118 20.75 5.30 -7.67
N ASN A 119 21.39 5.07 -6.53
CA ASN A 119 20.83 4.34 -5.38
C ASN A 119 21.02 5.18 -4.11
N PRO A 120 20.23 6.24 -3.91
CA PRO A 120 20.32 7.08 -2.72
C PRO A 120 19.79 6.34 -1.49
N ASP A 121 20.47 6.46 -0.33
CA ASP A 121 19.94 5.99 0.94
C ASP A 121 18.89 6.99 1.46
N ALA A 122 17.63 6.60 1.40
CA ALA A 122 16.48 7.41 1.77
C ALA A 122 15.68 6.82 2.96
N LYS A 123 16.34 6.04 3.83
CA LYS A 123 15.69 5.40 4.99
C LYS A 123 15.10 6.40 5.99
N ASP A 124 15.67 7.59 6.07
CA ASP A 124 15.26 8.69 6.93
C ASP A 124 14.07 9.50 6.37
N ALA A 125 13.61 9.22 5.14
CA ALA A 125 12.59 10.01 4.48
C ALA A 125 11.27 10.07 5.27
N VAL A 126 10.83 8.92 5.80
CA VAL A 126 9.57 8.83 6.54
C VAL A 126 9.63 9.57 7.87
N GLU A 127 10.76 9.48 8.57
CA GLU A 127 10.98 10.17 9.85
C GLU A 127 11.08 11.70 9.67
N ARG A 128 11.65 12.16 8.55
CA ARG A 128 11.85 13.60 8.29
C ARG A 128 10.62 14.28 7.66
N PHE A 129 9.87 13.58 6.83
CA PHE A 129 8.82 14.18 5.99
C PHE A 129 7.45 13.54 6.19
N GLY A 130 7.36 12.47 6.97
CA GLY A 130 6.10 11.86 7.34
C GLY A 130 5.31 12.73 8.31
N VAL A 131 4.00 12.75 8.15
CA VAL A 131 3.06 13.39 9.08
C VAL A 131 2.10 12.36 9.64
N VAL A 132 1.64 12.56 10.86
CA VAL A 132 0.65 11.68 11.49
C VAL A 132 -0.74 12.25 11.21
N GLY A 133 -1.57 11.47 10.55
CA GLY A 133 -2.96 11.75 10.27
C GLY A 133 -3.92 11.09 11.28
N PRO A 134 -5.23 11.16 11.00
CA PRO A 134 -6.25 10.53 11.83
C PRO A 134 -6.02 9.03 12.01
N ASP A 135 -6.51 8.46 13.12
CA ASP A 135 -6.31 7.09 13.56
C ASP A 135 -4.83 6.68 13.68
N GLY A 136 -3.89 7.63 13.68
CA GLY A 136 -2.46 7.35 13.76
C GLY A 136 -1.82 6.91 12.44
N VAL A 137 -2.51 7.04 11.32
CA VAL A 137 -1.94 6.74 9.99
C VAL A 137 -0.77 7.67 9.70
N GLN A 138 0.41 7.11 9.47
CA GLN A 138 1.56 7.87 9.00
C GLN A 138 1.39 8.14 7.51
N LEU A 139 1.52 9.39 7.09
CA LEU A 139 1.38 9.80 5.69
C LEU A 139 2.66 10.46 5.20
N MET A 140 3.10 10.11 4.02
CA MET A 140 4.17 10.81 3.31
C MET A 140 3.74 11.15 1.89
N VAL A 141 3.87 12.41 1.51
CA VAL A 141 3.60 12.88 0.15
C VAL A 141 4.89 12.83 -0.66
N MET A 142 4.93 11.92 -1.63
CA MET A 142 6.09 11.72 -2.48
C MET A 142 6.11 12.71 -3.66
N GLY A 143 4.93 12.98 -4.20
CA GLY A 143 4.80 13.69 -5.47
C GLY A 143 5.27 12.84 -6.65
N THR A 144 5.23 13.41 -7.83
CA THR A 144 5.85 12.82 -9.02
C THR A 144 6.64 13.88 -9.77
N THR A 145 7.51 13.44 -10.66
CA THR A 145 8.17 14.35 -11.60
C THR A 145 7.28 14.54 -12.82
N VAL A 146 6.84 15.77 -13.03
CA VAL A 146 5.99 16.18 -14.15
C VAL A 146 6.83 16.35 -15.43
N GLN A 147 7.65 15.38 -15.81
CA GLN A 147 8.31 15.44 -17.11
C GLN A 147 8.03 14.18 -17.93
N PRO A 148 7.31 14.31 -19.07
CA PRO A 148 6.94 13.20 -19.90
C PRO A 148 8.05 12.73 -20.85
N ALA A 149 9.32 13.00 -20.54
CA ALA A 149 10.42 12.50 -21.35
C ALA A 149 10.77 11.07 -20.91
N ALA A 150 10.29 10.10 -21.65
CA ALA A 150 10.62 8.70 -21.52
C ALA A 150 12.12 8.49 -21.33
N GLY A 151 12.53 7.85 -20.23
CA GLY A 151 13.90 7.45 -19.97
C GLY A 151 14.80 8.49 -19.28
N CYS A 152 14.25 9.60 -18.81
CA CYS A 152 15.05 10.56 -18.06
C CYS A 152 15.33 10.02 -16.65
N LEU A 153 16.57 9.63 -16.39
CA LEU A 153 17.11 9.43 -15.05
C LEU A 153 17.25 10.81 -14.41
N CYS A 154 16.17 11.35 -13.86
CA CYS A 154 16.25 12.61 -13.11
C CYS A 154 16.49 12.32 -11.62
N PRO A 155 17.19 13.19 -10.89
CA PRO A 155 17.51 13.00 -9.48
C PRO A 155 16.26 12.75 -8.62
N GLU A 156 15.17 13.43 -8.91
CA GLU A 156 13.91 13.31 -8.18
C GLU A 156 13.31 11.90 -8.34
N ASN A 157 13.26 11.36 -9.55
CA ASN A 157 12.78 10.00 -9.80
C ASN A 157 13.65 8.96 -9.12
N THR A 158 14.96 9.17 -9.14
CA THR A 158 15.92 8.29 -8.49
C THR A 158 15.75 8.33 -6.97
N LEU A 159 15.52 9.52 -6.40
CA LEU A 159 15.20 9.66 -4.97
C LEU A 159 13.91 8.92 -4.63
N LEU A 160 12.83 9.14 -5.39
CA LEU A 160 11.55 8.47 -5.13
C LEU A 160 11.66 6.94 -5.21
N ALA A 161 12.43 6.41 -6.17
CA ALA A 161 12.71 4.98 -6.25
C ALA A 161 13.49 4.48 -5.02
N GLY A 162 14.48 5.24 -4.55
CA GLY A 162 15.22 4.95 -3.32
C GLY A 162 14.33 4.97 -2.08
N VAL A 163 13.37 5.91 -2.01
CA VAL A 163 12.38 5.95 -0.93
C VAL A 163 11.49 4.71 -0.95
N VAL A 164 10.97 4.32 -2.11
CA VAL A 164 10.15 3.10 -2.26
C VAL A 164 10.93 1.86 -1.83
N GLU A 165 12.20 1.74 -2.23
CA GLU A 165 13.06 0.64 -1.80
C GLU A 165 13.30 0.67 -0.28
N ALA A 166 13.62 1.83 0.30
CA ALA A 166 13.83 1.99 1.74
C ALA A 166 12.58 1.66 2.56
N VAL A 167 11.42 2.12 2.12
CA VAL A 167 10.12 1.84 2.75
C VAL A 167 9.79 0.35 2.64
N SER A 168 10.10 -0.28 1.53
CA SER A 168 9.84 -1.72 1.33
C SER A 168 10.62 -2.63 2.27
N LEU A 169 11.66 -2.12 2.92
CA LEU A 169 12.44 -2.83 3.93
C LEU A 169 11.92 -2.66 5.37
N ARG A 170 10.94 -1.76 5.60
CA ARG A 170 10.34 -1.56 6.92
C ARG A 170 9.51 -2.78 7.30
N ARG A 171 9.59 -3.19 8.56
CA ARG A 171 8.87 -4.35 9.08
C ARG A 171 7.82 -3.94 10.10
N GLY A 172 6.77 -4.75 10.25
CA GLY A 172 5.71 -4.52 11.21
C GLY A 172 4.83 -3.31 10.87
N GLU A 173 4.77 -2.91 9.59
CA GLU A 173 3.91 -1.83 9.10
C GLU A 173 3.13 -2.28 7.87
N ALA A 174 1.86 -1.90 7.80
CA ALA A 174 1.08 -1.97 6.58
C ALA A 174 1.40 -0.75 5.71
N ILE A 175 1.83 -0.97 4.47
CA ILE A 175 2.23 0.11 3.55
C ILE A 175 1.27 0.13 2.37
N LEU A 176 0.62 1.27 2.18
CA LEU A 176 -0.27 1.51 1.05
C LEU A 176 0.26 2.67 0.21
N MET A 177 0.36 2.46 -1.10
CA MET A 177 0.79 3.49 -2.04
C MET A 177 -0.35 3.84 -2.99
N ASP A 178 -0.83 5.08 -2.91
CA ASP A 178 -1.77 5.65 -3.89
C ASP A 178 -1.02 6.17 -5.10
N THR A 179 -1.42 5.76 -6.31
CA THR A 179 -0.78 6.20 -7.55
C THR A 179 -1.75 6.93 -8.47
N GLN A 180 -1.24 7.83 -9.29
CA GLN A 180 -2.03 8.57 -10.27
C GLN A 180 -2.72 7.62 -11.27
N ALA A 181 -1.98 7.07 -12.16
CA ALA A 181 -2.45 6.11 -13.17
C ALA A 181 -1.26 5.25 -13.58
N GLY A 182 -1.38 3.93 -13.36
CA GLY A 182 -0.28 3.01 -13.64
C GLY A 182 0.75 2.92 -12.51
N VAL A 183 1.64 1.94 -12.65
CA VAL A 183 2.70 1.63 -11.67
C VAL A 183 4.09 1.79 -12.29
N GLU A 184 4.17 2.37 -13.49
CA GLU A 184 5.38 2.43 -14.31
C GLU A 184 6.51 3.24 -13.67
N HIS A 185 6.14 4.28 -12.93
CA HIS A 185 7.08 5.29 -12.43
C HIS A 185 8.10 4.74 -11.44
N PHE A 186 7.76 3.69 -10.72
CA PHE A 186 8.59 3.12 -9.65
C PHE A 186 9.32 1.83 -10.06
N GLY A 187 8.97 1.23 -11.21
CA GLY A 187 9.68 0.12 -11.83
C GLY A 187 10.07 -1.00 -10.85
N ARG A 188 11.37 -1.33 -10.84
CA ARG A 188 11.91 -2.45 -10.06
C ARG A 188 11.80 -2.28 -8.54
N ALA A 189 11.64 -1.06 -8.03
CA ALA A 189 11.50 -0.84 -6.59
C ALA A 189 10.19 -1.44 -6.08
N LEU A 190 9.08 -1.31 -6.82
CA LEU A 190 7.81 -1.99 -6.48
C LEU A 190 7.96 -3.51 -6.49
N ALA A 191 8.63 -4.06 -7.52
CA ALA A 191 8.83 -5.51 -7.62
C ALA A 191 9.60 -6.09 -6.44
N LYS A 192 10.53 -5.33 -5.86
CA LYS A 192 11.34 -5.78 -4.72
C LYS A 192 10.60 -5.73 -3.39
N GLY A 193 9.55 -4.92 -3.25
CA GLY A 193 8.98 -4.62 -1.96
C GLY A 193 7.48 -4.65 -1.84
N PHE A 194 6.74 -4.61 -2.95
CA PHE A 194 5.29 -4.63 -2.95
C PHE A 194 4.78 -6.00 -3.43
N HIS A 195 4.01 -6.67 -2.58
CA HIS A 195 3.49 -8.01 -2.85
C HIS A 195 2.09 -8.00 -3.45
N HIS A 196 1.38 -6.89 -3.30
CA HIS A 196 0.01 -6.74 -3.79
C HIS A 196 -0.12 -5.52 -4.69
N ALA A 197 -0.83 -5.67 -5.80
CA ALA A 197 -1.38 -4.58 -6.59
C ALA A 197 -2.91 -4.64 -6.51
N LEU A 198 -3.54 -3.57 -6.05
CA LEU A 198 -4.97 -3.40 -6.09
C LEU A 198 -5.34 -2.53 -7.28
N VAL A 199 -5.88 -3.15 -8.32
CA VAL A 199 -6.35 -2.46 -9.52
C VAL A 199 -7.79 -2.05 -9.31
N VAL A 200 -8.04 -0.74 -9.25
CA VAL A 200 -9.38 -0.16 -9.07
C VAL A 200 -9.92 0.33 -10.41
N THR A 201 -11.15 -0.02 -10.71
CA THR A 201 -11.83 0.36 -11.96
C THR A 201 -13.32 0.67 -11.72
N ASP A 202 -13.99 1.21 -12.72
CA ASP A 202 -15.44 1.29 -12.82
C ASP A 202 -15.95 0.24 -13.84
N PRO A 203 -17.27 -0.11 -13.87
CA PRO A 203 -17.81 -1.12 -14.78
C PRO A 203 -17.94 -0.64 -16.23
N THR A 204 -17.23 0.43 -16.63
CA THR A 204 -17.23 0.95 -17.99
C THR A 204 -16.27 0.17 -18.90
N PHE A 205 -16.51 0.21 -20.22
CA PHE A 205 -15.60 -0.41 -21.18
C PHE A 205 -14.16 0.11 -21.02
N ASN A 206 -13.98 1.43 -21.01
CA ASN A 206 -12.67 2.04 -20.90
C ASN A 206 -12.01 1.76 -19.54
N GLY A 207 -12.81 1.74 -18.46
CA GLY A 207 -12.33 1.35 -17.13
C GLY A 207 -11.72 -0.04 -17.12
N MET A 208 -12.40 -1.01 -17.71
CA MET A 208 -11.95 -2.41 -17.77
C MET A 208 -10.70 -2.58 -18.63
N GLN A 209 -10.56 -1.84 -19.75
CA GLN A 209 -9.34 -1.84 -20.57
C GLN A 209 -8.13 -1.31 -19.80
N VAL A 210 -8.30 -0.18 -19.12
CA VAL A 210 -7.22 0.40 -18.28
C VAL A 210 -6.87 -0.56 -17.13
N ALA A 211 -7.85 -1.22 -16.54
CA ALA A 211 -7.61 -2.20 -15.47
C ALA A 211 -6.78 -3.38 -15.95
N LEU A 212 -7.08 -3.95 -17.11
CA LEU A 212 -6.28 -5.03 -17.72
C LEU A 212 -4.85 -4.57 -18.00
N HIS A 213 -4.68 -3.37 -18.54
CA HIS A 213 -3.36 -2.81 -18.78
C HIS A 213 -2.57 -2.66 -17.48
N ALA A 214 -3.16 -2.05 -16.44
CA ALA A 214 -2.53 -1.89 -15.14
C ALA A 214 -2.18 -3.24 -14.49
N ALA A 215 -3.06 -4.24 -14.61
CA ALA A 215 -2.81 -5.57 -14.08
C ALA A 215 -1.63 -6.28 -14.76
N ARG A 216 -1.58 -6.23 -16.09
CA ARG A 216 -0.45 -6.79 -16.86
C ARG A 216 0.85 -6.09 -16.56
N LEU A 217 0.82 -4.78 -16.36
CA LEU A 217 1.98 -3.99 -16.00
C LEU A 217 2.47 -4.35 -14.59
N ALA A 218 1.59 -4.44 -13.60
CA ALA A 218 1.94 -4.87 -12.24
C ALA A 218 2.58 -6.27 -12.24
N GLN A 219 2.01 -7.20 -13.00
CA GLN A 219 2.59 -8.54 -13.18
C GLN A 219 3.97 -8.47 -13.86
N GLY A 220 4.11 -7.67 -14.92
CA GLY A 220 5.38 -7.46 -15.63
C GLY A 220 6.47 -6.83 -14.76
N LEU A 221 6.09 -6.04 -13.76
CA LEU A 221 6.98 -5.51 -12.73
C LEU A 221 7.34 -6.54 -11.65
N GLY A 222 6.74 -7.75 -11.67
CA GLY A 222 7.02 -8.83 -10.74
C GLY A 222 6.21 -8.79 -9.44
N ILE A 223 5.10 -8.03 -9.39
CA ILE A 223 4.19 -8.04 -8.24
C ILE A 223 3.40 -9.36 -8.26
N PRO A 224 3.52 -10.22 -7.22
CA PRO A 224 3.03 -11.59 -7.28
C PRO A 224 1.51 -11.71 -7.15
N ALA A 225 0.83 -10.76 -6.49
CA ALA A 225 -0.61 -10.81 -6.25
C ALA A 225 -1.30 -9.56 -6.82
N VAL A 226 -2.13 -9.75 -7.84
CA VAL A 226 -2.92 -8.68 -8.46
C VAL A 226 -4.40 -8.90 -8.16
N HIS A 227 -5.02 -7.92 -7.53
CA HIS A 227 -6.43 -7.91 -7.13
C HIS A 227 -7.21 -6.90 -7.97
N LEU A 228 -8.49 -7.16 -8.17
CA LEU A 228 -9.40 -6.28 -8.90
C LEU A 228 -10.50 -5.77 -7.97
N ALA A 229 -10.70 -4.44 -7.94
CA ALA A 229 -11.88 -3.82 -7.33
C ALA A 229 -12.67 -3.08 -8.41
N ILE A 230 -13.86 -3.57 -8.73
CA ILE A 230 -14.81 -2.91 -9.63
C ILE A 230 -15.69 -2.02 -8.76
N ASN A 231 -15.41 -0.73 -8.78
CA ASN A 231 -16.11 0.26 -7.95
C ASN A 231 -17.34 0.82 -8.69
N ARG A 232 -18.28 1.39 -7.92
CA ARG A 232 -19.50 2.05 -8.44
C ARG A 232 -20.43 1.12 -9.20
N VAL A 233 -20.48 -0.15 -8.81
CA VAL A 233 -21.43 -1.12 -9.41
C VAL A 233 -22.84 -0.81 -8.92
N ARG A 234 -23.77 -0.52 -9.84
CA ARG A 234 -25.16 -0.19 -9.54
C ARG A 234 -26.08 -1.39 -9.58
N GLU A 235 -25.82 -2.30 -10.50
CA GLU A 235 -26.65 -3.48 -10.74
C GLU A 235 -25.80 -4.72 -11.08
N PRO A 236 -26.28 -5.93 -10.77
CA PRO A 236 -25.55 -7.16 -11.07
C PRO A 236 -25.16 -7.32 -12.54
N ALA A 237 -26.01 -6.85 -13.47
CA ALA A 237 -25.75 -6.91 -14.91
C ALA A 237 -24.50 -6.10 -15.33
N GLU A 238 -24.11 -5.05 -14.60
CA GLU A 238 -22.86 -4.33 -14.85
C GLU A 238 -21.64 -5.20 -14.53
N LEU A 239 -21.72 -5.97 -13.44
CA LEU A 239 -20.66 -6.90 -13.06
C LEU A 239 -20.52 -8.02 -14.08
N GLU A 240 -21.62 -8.61 -14.52
CA GLU A 240 -21.63 -9.67 -15.55
C GLU A 240 -21.02 -9.15 -16.87
N ARG A 241 -21.42 -7.97 -17.32
CA ARG A 241 -20.85 -7.30 -18.50
C ARG A 241 -19.36 -7.04 -18.36
N SER A 242 -18.92 -6.63 -17.16
CA SER A 242 -17.50 -6.37 -16.89
C SER A 242 -16.68 -7.66 -16.92
N GLN A 243 -17.17 -8.75 -16.34
CA GLN A 243 -16.53 -10.07 -16.38
C GLN A 243 -16.45 -10.62 -17.81
N ALA A 244 -17.53 -10.50 -18.58
CA ALA A 244 -17.54 -10.92 -19.98
C ALA A 244 -16.52 -10.14 -20.83
N ARG A 245 -16.36 -8.83 -20.57
CA ARG A 245 -15.33 -8.00 -21.23
C ARG A 245 -13.92 -8.44 -20.87
N LEU A 246 -13.65 -8.69 -19.60
CA LEU A 246 -12.35 -9.21 -19.18
C LEU A 246 -12.02 -10.51 -19.90
N ALA A 247 -12.98 -11.43 -19.99
CA ALA A 247 -12.81 -12.71 -20.67
C ALA A 247 -12.55 -12.53 -22.18
N ALA A 248 -13.28 -11.62 -22.84
CA ALA A 248 -13.13 -11.33 -24.27
C ALA A 248 -11.75 -10.76 -24.64
N GLU A 249 -11.11 -10.03 -23.72
CA GLU A 249 -9.77 -9.44 -23.89
C GLU A 249 -8.63 -10.41 -23.47
N GLY A 250 -8.91 -11.71 -23.42
CA GLY A 250 -7.96 -12.73 -23.05
C GLY A 250 -7.81 -12.94 -21.53
N GLY A 251 -8.62 -12.24 -20.72
CA GLY A 251 -8.63 -12.38 -19.28
C GLY A 251 -7.36 -11.90 -18.57
N PHE A 252 -7.38 -12.01 -17.26
CA PHE A 252 -6.21 -11.87 -16.39
C PHE A 252 -6.45 -12.71 -15.13
N PRO A 253 -5.45 -13.45 -14.62
CA PRO A 253 -5.60 -14.29 -13.44
C PRO A 253 -5.53 -13.45 -12.15
N PHE A 254 -6.55 -12.62 -11.90
CA PHE A 254 -6.64 -11.89 -10.64
C PHE A 254 -6.71 -12.85 -9.47
N VAL A 255 -5.94 -12.59 -8.43
CA VAL A 255 -5.96 -13.38 -7.18
C VAL A 255 -7.32 -13.28 -6.50
N SER A 256 -7.94 -12.09 -6.54
CA SER A 256 -9.32 -11.88 -6.11
C SER A 256 -9.97 -10.76 -6.93
N SER A 257 -11.31 -10.79 -7.02
CA SER A 257 -12.10 -9.75 -7.66
C SER A 257 -13.26 -9.37 -6.76
N HIS A 258 -13.45 -8.07 -6.53
CA HIS A 258 -14.44 -7.52 -5.62
C HIS A 258 -15.29 -6.47 -6.33
N ALA A 259 -16.60 -6.58 -6.18
CA ALA A 259 -17.55 -5.54 -6.59
C ALA A 259 -17.84 -4.63 -5.39
N LEU A 260 -17.61 -3.34 -5.56
CA LEU A 260 -17.95 -2.32 -4.60
C LEU A 260 -19.21 -1.60 -5.10
N PRO A 261 -20.33 -1.68 -4.37
CA PRO A 261 -21.59 -1.08 -4.82
C PRO A 261 -21.48 0.46 -4.87
N TYR A 262 -22.22 1.04 -5.80
CA TYR A 262 -22.38 2.49 -5.84
C TYR A 262 -23.09 2.98 -4.57
N ASP A 263 -22.52 4.00 -3.94
CA ASP A 263 -23.06 4.61 -2.74
C ASP A 263 -22.94 6.15 -2.86
N GLU A 264 -24.07 6.84 -2.88
CA GLU A 264 -24.09 8.31 -2.95
C GLU A 264 -23.40 8.97 -1.75
N GLY A 265 -23.46 8.33 -0.58
CA GLY A 265 -22.77 8.81 0.61
C GLY A 265 -21.24 8.85 0.47
N VAL A 266 -20.67 7.99 -0.40
CA VAL A 266 -19.24 8.02 -0.71
C VAL A 266 -18.87 9.27 -1.51
N LEU A 267 -19.72 9.67 -2.47
CA LEU A 267 -19.52 10.92 -3.23
C LEU A 267 -19.76 12.15 -2.36
N ALA A 268 -20.80 12.11 -1.53
CA ALA A 268 -21.13 13.21 -0.63
C ALA A 268 -20.10 13.45 0.47
N ALA A 269 -19.27 12.44 0.78
CA ALA A 269 -18.22 12.52 1.79
C ALA A 269 -16.96 13.25 1.30
N GLU A 270 -16.79 13.43 -0.02
CA GLU A 270 -15.59 14.06 -0.55
C GLU A 270 -15.28 15.43 0.12
N PRO A 271 -14.02 15.73 0.39
CA PRO A 271 -12.83 14.96 0.01
C PRO A 271 -12.45 13.86 1.02
N GLY A 272 -12.99 13.84 2.25
CA GLY A 272 -12.57 12.95 3.32
C GLY A 272 -13.40 11.67 3.42
N VAL A 273 -12.86 10.64 4.07
CA VAL A 273 -13.55 9.34 4.25
C VAL A 273 -14.24 9.20 5.61
N ASP A 274 -14.15 10.18 6.50
CA ASP A 274 -14.72 10.11 7.86
C ASP A 274 -16.23 9.75 7.86
N PRO A 275 -17.11 10.40 7.05
CA PRO A 275 -18.52 10.05 7.04
C PRO A 275 -18.82 8.64 6.54
N ILE A 276 -17.91 8.06 5.74
CA ILE A 276 -18.04 6.69 5.24
C ILE A 276 -17.69 5.69 6.35
N LEU A 277 -16.63 5.98 7.11
CA LEU A 277 -16.18 5.15 8.24
C LEU A 277 -17.23 5.04 9.36
N GLU A 278 -18.12 6.02 9.51
CA GLU A 278 -19.23 5.99 10.47
C GLU A 278 -20.37 5.06 10.01
N ARG A 279 -20.39 4.64 8.74
CA ARG A 279 -21.42 3.80 8.13
C ARG A 279 -20.95 2.36 7.96
N ALA A 280 -20.37 1.76 9.01
CA ALA A 280 -19.73 0.44 8.99
C ALA A 280 -20.63 -0.67 8.41
N ASP A 281 -21.95 -0.59 8.62
CA ASP A 281 -22.93 -1.59 8.17
C ASP A 281 -23.43 -1.35 6.73
N SER A 282 -22.94 -0.32 6.03
CA SER A 282 -23.35 -0.09 4.64
C SER A 282 -22.85 -1.22 3.73
N PRO A 283 -23.60 -1.57 2.66
CA PRO A 283 -23.15 -2.58 1.69
C PRO A 283 -21.78 -2.26 1.08
N PHE A 284 -21.46 -0.97 0.89
CA PHE A 284 -20.16 -0.52 0.41
C PHE A 284 -19.07 -0.87 1.41
N MET A 285 -19.23 -0.51 2.68
CA MET A 285 -18.22 -0.79 3.71
C MET A 285 -18.03 -2.28 3.97
N GLN A 286 -19.10 -3.08 3.95
CA GLN A 286 -19.00 -4.54 4.03
C GLN A 286 -18.16 -5.11 2.86
N SER A 287 -18.33 -4.56 1.65
CA SER A 287 -17.55 -4.96 0.49
C SER A 287 -16.07 -4.55 0.61
N VAL A 288 -15.79 -3.38 1.17
CA VAL A 288 -14.42 -2.92 1.48
C VAL A 288 -13.77 -3.82 2.54
N GLN A 289 -14.49 -4.22 3.58
CA GLN A 289 -14.00 -5.15 4.60
C GLN A 289 -13.65 -6.53 4.01
N LYS A 290 -14.50 -7.05 3.12
CA LYS A 290 -14.23 -8.31 2.40
C LYS A 290 -12.97 -8.19 1.51
N LEU A 291 -12.79 -7.07 0.84
CA LEU A 291 -11.58 -6.78 0.07
C LEU A 291 -10.35 -6.78 0.97
N ILE A 292 -10.38 -6.08 2.11
CA ILE A 292 -9.26 -6.06 3.07
C ILE A 292 -8.95 -7.48 3.56
N SER A 293 -9.96 -8.25 3.95
CA SER A 293 -9.78 -9.63 4.39
C SER A 293 -9.11 -10.50 3.33
N ALA A 294 -9.50 -10.35 2.06
CA ALA A 294 -8.87 -11.09 0.96
C ALA A 294 -7.40 -10.70 0.71
N LEU A 295 -7.07 -9.41 0.89
CA LEU A 295 -5.69 -8.93 0.81
C LEU A 295 -4.83 -9.52 1.94
N LEU A 296 -5.33 -9.49 3.20
CA LEU A 296 -4.62 -9.99 4.38
C LEU A 296 -4.41 -11.50 4.36
N THR A 297 -5.44 -12.27 4.01
CA THR A 297 -5.34 -13.75 3.92
C THR A 297 -4.25 -14.19 2.94
N ARG A 298 -4.04 -13.43 1.88
CA ARG A 298 -3.03 -13.75 0.88
C ARG A 298 -1.62 -13.36 1.32
N GLU A 299 -1.48 -12.33 2.14
CA GLU A 299 -0.19 -11.97 2.75
C GLU A 299 0.34 -13.10 3.64
N GLU A 300 -0.52 -13.70 4.46
CA GLU A 300 -0.16 -14.85 5.29
C GLU A 300 0.35 -16.04 4.44
N ALA A 301 -0.21 -16.23 3.25
CA ALA A 301 0.20 -17.30 2.32
C ALA A 301 1.52 -16.98 1.58
N LEU A 302 1.90 -15.72 1.45
CA LEU A 302 3.13 -15.27 0.80
C LEU A 302 4.30 -15.13 1.78
N SER A 303 4.02 -15.02 3.07
CA SER A 303 5.05 -14.97 4.11
C SER A 303 5.67 -16.37 4.29
N PRO A 304 6.97 -16.57 4.06
CA PRO A 304 7.60 -17.85 4.33
C PRO A 304 7.50 -18.15 5.83
N CYS A 305 7.08 -19.36 6.19
CA CYS A 305 7.21 -19.87 7.55
C CYS A 305 8.67 -19.71 7.98
N VAL A 306 8.96 -18.73 8.83
CA VAL A 306 10.23 -18.66 9.54
C VAL A 306 10.11 -19.64 10.68
N SER A 307 10.56 -20.87 10.41
CA SER A 307 10.79 -21.91 11.43
C SER A 307 12.14 -21.71 12.08
#